data_1a24a8ee423a64292b6ed488ffeab802
#
_entry.id   1a24a8ee423a64292b6ed488ffeab802
#
_cell.length_a   1.000
_cell.length_b   1.000
_cell.length_c   1.000
_cell.angle_alpha   90.00
_cell.angle_beta   90.00
_cell.angle_gamma   90.00
#
_symmetry.space_group_name_H-M   'P 1'
#
loop_
_entity.id
_entity.type
_entity.pdbx_description
1 polymer ?
#
loop_
_entity_poly.entity_id
_entity_poly.type
_entity_poly.pdbx_seq_one_letter_code
_entity_poly.pdbx_strand_id
1 'polypeptide(L)'
;RLWFITTEEGKAKRVTAFGSIRLGKEGANILHLYALEEGADVPVLERCLERARENGATHLTTTDFWTRKELYLRYGFAPVRKIGRFVRFKKEFERGD
;
A
#
# COMPACT_ATOMS: atom_id res chain seq x y z
N ARG A 1 15.34 1.53 0.52
CA ARG A 1 15.06 0.72 1.71
C ARG A 1 13.76 -0.05 1.56
N LEU A 2 13.79 -1.30 1.92
CA LEU A 2 12.63 -2.20 1.80
C LEU A 2 12.12 -2.57 3.20
N TRP A 3 10.79 -2.45 3.39
CA TRP A 3 10.12 -2.82 4.63
C TRP A 3 9.06 -3.87 4.36
N PHE A 4 8.94 -4.83 5.27
CA PHE A 4 7.86 -5.81 5.25
C PHE A 4 6.91 -5.51 6.39
N ILE A 5 5.61 -5.64 6.12
CA ILE A 5 4.56 -5.32 7.07
C ILE A 5 3.60 -6.50 7.11
N THR A 6 3.30 -6.95 8.32
CA THR A 6 2.32 -8.02 8.50
C THR A 6 1.30 -7.61 9.54
N THR A 7 0.11 -8.18 9.45
CA THR A 7 -0.86 -8.15 10.53
C THR A 7 -0.98 -9.56 11.09
N GLU A 8 -1.13 -9.65 12.40
CA GLU A 8 -1.19 -10.93 13.09
C GLU A 8 -2.42 -10.98 13.99
N GLU A 9 -2.95 -12.17 14.18
CA GLU A 9 -4.14 -12.37 15.00
C GLU A 9 -3.98 -13.60 15.91
N GLY A 10 -4.54 -13.48 17.12
CA GLY A 10 -4.56 -14.57 18.09
C GLY A 10 -3.23 -14.77 18.80
N LYS A 11 -3.26 -15.67 19.79
CA LYS A 11 -2.07 -15.99 20.61
C LYS A 11 -0.96 -16.63 19.79
N ALA A 12 -1.33 -17.37 18.75
CA ALA A 12 -0.35 -18.01 17.87
C ALA A 12 0.26 -17.02 16.87
N LYS A 13 -0.20 -15.77 16.86
CA LYS A 13 0.27 -14.73 15.96
C LYS A 13 0.18 -15.16 14.49
N ARG A 14 -0.98 -15.66 14.11
CA ARG A 14 -1.23 -16.07 12.73
C ARG A 14 -1.26 -14.85 11.82
N VAL A 15 -0.46 -14.86 10.77
CA VAL A 15 -0.40 -13.77 9.80
C VAL A 15 -1.72 -13.73 9.02
N THR A 16 -2.38 -12.57 8.99
CA THR A 16 -3.66 -12.37 8.30
C THR A 16 -3.51 -11.51 7.06
N ALA A 17 -2.45 -10.75 6.95
CA ALA A 17 -2.14 -9.97 5.76
C ALA A 17 -0.64 -9.68 5.70
N PHE A 18 -0.20 -9.35 4.50
CA PHE A 18 1.21 -9.09 4.24
C PHE A 18 1.35 -7.97 3.22
N GLY A 19 2.34 -7.12 3.42
CA GLY A 19 2.69 -6.09 2.45
C GLY A 19 4.18 -5.81 2.46
N SER A 20 4.65 -5.19 1.41
CA SER A 20 6.01 -4.68 1.37
C SER A 20 6.03 -3.33 0.68
N ILE A 21 6.90 -2.46 1.17
CA ILE A 21 7.04 -1.11 0.64
C ILE A 21 8.52 -0.79 0.48
N ARG A 22 8.84 -0.18 -0.67
CA ARG A 22 10.17 0.32 -0.95
C ARG A 22 10.16 1.83 -0.77
N LEU A 23 11.07 2.31 0.07
CA LEU A 23 11.21 3.75 0.34
C LEU A 23 12.40 4.29 -0.45
N GLY A 24 12.14 5.29 -1.30
CA GLY A 24 13.15 5.99 -2.06
C GLY A 24 13.32 7.42 -1.57
N LYS A 25 14.15 8.19 -2.26
CA LYS A 25 14.40 9.58 -1.89
C LYS A 25 13.18 10.48 -1.99
N GLU A 26 12.42 10.34 -3.07
CA GLU A 26 11.28 11.21 -3.34
C GLU A 26 9.95 10.49 -3.22
N GLY A 27 9.93 9.24 -3.58
CA GLY A 27 8.70 8.45 -3.62
C GLY A 27 8.85 7.10 -2.98
N ALA A 28 7.72 6.49 -2.72
CA ALA A 28 7.64 5.15 -2.18
C ALA A 28 6.79 4.28 -3.11
N ASN A 29 7.00 2.98 -3.05
CA ASN A 29 6.26 2.04 -3.87
C ASN A 29 5.87 0.82 -3.06
N ILE A 30 4.59 0.48 -3.08
CA ILE A 30 4.10 -0.76 -2.48
C ILE A 30 4.33 -1.86 -3.51
N LEU A 31 5.13 -2.85 -3.15
CA LEU A 31 5.44 -3.97 -4.04
C LEU A 31 4.45 -5.12 -3.89
N HIS A 32 3.96 -5.33 -2.68
CA HIS A 32 3.03 -6.41 -2.36
C HIS A 32 1.99 -5.94 -1.37
N LEU A 33 0.76 -6.38 -1.55
CA LEU A 33 -0.32 -6.14 -0.61
C LEU A 33 -1.33 -7.29 -0.73
N TYR A 34 -1.27 -8.22 0.21
CA TYR A 34 -2.11 -9.41 0.21
C TYR A 34 -2.90 -9.52 1.49
N ALA A 35 -4.14 -9.98 1.37
CA ALA A 35 -4.97 -10.32 2.51
C ALA A 35 -5.21 -11.84 2.49
N LEU A 36 -4.93 -12.50 3.59
CA LEU A 36 -5.28 -13.89 3.81
C LEU A 36 -6.68 -14.00 4.39
N GLU A 37 -7.19 -12.90 4.94
CA GLU A 37 -8.55 -12.78 5.43
C GLU A 37 -9.14 -11.47 4.92
N GLU A 38 -10.44 -11.48 4.65
CA GLU A 38 -11.13 -10.31 4.12
C GLU A 38 -10.92 -9.08 5.00
N GLY A 39 -10.51 -7.99 4.37
CA GLY A 39 -10.29 -6.70 5.05
C GLY A 39 -8.97 -6.57 5.78
N ALA A 40 -8.18 -7.65 5.90
CA ALA A 40 -6.93 -7.61 6.66
C ALA A 40 -5.83 -6.81 5.95
N ASP A 41 -5.97 -6.54 4.66
CA ASP A 41 -5.03 -5.69 3.91
C ASP A 41 -5.19 -4.20 4.24
N VAL A 42 -6.33 -3.78 4.77
CA VAL A 42 -6.57 -2.37 5.10
C VAL A 42 -5.56 -1.83 6.11
N PRO A 43 -5.34 -2.46 7.28
CA PRO A 43 -4.31 -1.99 8.21
C PRO A 43 -2.91 -1.98 7.61
N VAL A 44 -2.62 -2.91 6.70
CA VAL A 44 -1.31 -2.96 6.04
C VAL A 44 -1.15 -1.77 5.10
N LEU A 45 -2.19 -1.46 4.32
CA LEU A 45 -2.17 -0.29 3.45
C LEU A 45 -2.01 0.99 4.27
N GLU A 46 -2.73 1.11 5.37
CA GLU A 46 -2.62 2.26 6.27
C GLU A 46 -1.21 2.42 6.81
N ARG A 47 -0.57 1.31 7.18
CA ARG A 47 0.80 1.34 7.67
C ARG A 47 1.78 1.71 6.55
N CYS A 48 1.53 1.28 5.32
CA CYS A 48 2.35 1.69 4.18
C CYS A 48 2.27 3.20 3.96
N LEU A 49 1.06 3.77 4.05
CA LEU A 49 0.87 5.22 3.93
C LEU A 49 1.62 5.95 5.02
N GLU A 50 1.52 5.47 6.24
CA GLU A 50 2.20 6.06 7.39
C GLU A 50 3.72 6.02 7.21
N ARG A 51 4.26 4.88 6.79
CA ARG A 51 5.70 4.73 6.54
C ARG A 51 6.18 5.66 5.44
N ALA A 52 5.42 5.79 4.37
CA ALA A 52 5.77 6.70 3.28
C ALA A 52 5.86 8.14 3.77
N ARG A 53 4.86 8.57 4.56
CA ARG A 53 4.87 9.92 5.15
C ARG A 53 6.03 10.13 6.11
N GLU A 54 6.29 9.17 6.98
CA GLU A 54 7.41 9.23 7.93
C GLU A 54 8.75 9.38 7.22
N ASN A 55 8.87 8.79 6.03
CA ASN A 55 10.09 8.87 5.23
C ASN A 55 10.17 10.14 4.37
N GLY A 56 9.16 11.00 4.44
CA GLY A 56 9.13 12.23 3.65
C GLY A 56 8.83 12.04 2.18
N ALA A 57 8.19 10.92 1.80
CA ALA A 57 7.85 10.66 0.41
C ALA A 57 6.86 11.68 -0.11
N THR A 58 7.06 12.11 -1.36
CA THR A 58 6.13 13.03 -2.02
C THR A 58 4.95 12.28 -2.63
N HIS A 59 5.12 10.99 -2.88
CA HIS A 59 4.08 10.16 -3.47
C HIS A 59 4.28 8.69 -3.13
N LEU A 60 3.22 7.94 -3.28
CA LEU A 60 3.21 6.50 -3.07
C LEU A 60 2.53 5.85 -4.27
N THR A 61 3.19 4.87 -4.88
CA THR A 61 2.64 4.15 -6.02
C THR A 61 2.47 2.67 -5.69
N THR A 62 1.57 2.04 -6.42
CA THR A 62 1.39 0.59 -6.35
C THR A 62 0.79 0.11 -7.67
N THR A 63 1.01 -1.15 -8.01
CA THR A 63 0.38 -1.78 -9.16
C THR A 63 -0.42 -2.96 -8.65
N ASP A 64 -1.69 -3.01 -8.98
CA ASP A 64 -2.59 -4.06 -8.50
C ASP A 64 -3.69 -4.31 -9.53
N PHE A 65 -4.49 -5.34 -9.30
CA PHE A 65 -5.62 -5.65 -10.17
C PHE A 65 -6.65 -4.54 -10.13
N TRP A 66 -7.26 -4.27 -11.28
CA TRP A 66 -8.36 -3.31 -11.37
C TRP A 66 -9.51 -3.65 -10.43
N THR A 67 -9.72 -4.94 -10.18
CA THR A 67 -10.77 -5.41 -9.27
C THR A 67 -10.59 -4.93 -7.82
N ARG A 68 -9.39 -4.47 -7.46
CA ARG A 68 -9.09 -3.94 -6.12
C ARG A 68 -9.10 -2.41 -6.06
N LYS A 69 -9.60 -1.76 -7.10
CA LYS A 69 -9.60 -0.29 -7.19
C LYS A 69 -10.27 0.42 -6.02
N GLU A 70 -11.37 -0.15 -5.50
CA GLU A 70 -12.11 0.49 -4.41
C GLU A 70 -11.25 0.70 -3.16
N LEU A 71 -10.38 -0.25 -2.87
CA LEU A 71 -9.46 -0.12 -1.76
C LEU A 71 -8.58 1.11 -1.92
N TYR A 72 -7.97 1.25 -3.09
CA TYR A 72 -7.02 2.35 -3.35
C TYR A 72 -7.75 3.70 -3.49
N LEU A 73 -8.87 3.74 -4.19
CA LEU A 73 -9.64 4.98 -4.37
C LEU A 73 -10.09 5.54 -3.02
N ARG A 74 -10.46 4.66 -2.09
CA ARG A 74 -10.88 5.06 -0.74
C ARG A 74 -9.79 5.84 -0.01
N TYR A 75 -8.53 5.50 -0.26
CA TYR A 75 -7.39 6.13 0.39
C TYR A 75 -6.76 7.25 -0.43
N GLY A 76 -7.44 7.69 -1.48
CA GLY A 76 -7.01 8.85 -2.25
C GLY A 76 -6.02 8.56 -3.36
N PHE A 77 -5.83 7.29 -3.72
CA PHE A 77 -5.05 6.96 -4.90
C PHE A 77 -5.87 7.20 -6.16
N ALA A 78 -5.18 7.55 -7.25
CA ALA A 78 -5.79 7.68 -8.57
C ALA A 78 -5.14 6.71 -9.53
N PRO A 79 -5.91 6.10 -10.45
CA PRO A 79 -5.31 5.26 -11.50
C PRO A 79 -4.56 6.16 -12.48
N VAL A 80 -3.29 5.82 -12.74
CA VAL A 80 -2.46 6.61 -13.65
C VAL A 80 -2.06 5.86 -14.90
N ARG A 81 -2.16 4.53 -14.90
CA ARG A 81 -1.84 3.73 -16.07
C ARG A 81 -2.51 2.37 -15.99
N LYS A 82 -3.07 1.93 -17.10
CA LYS A 82 -3.67 0.59 -17.19
C LYS A 82 -2.74 -0.32 -17.99
N ILE A 83 -2.45 -1.50 -17.45
CA ILE A 83 -1.58 -2.49 -18.07
C ILE A 83 -2.31 -3.83 -18.04
N GLY A 84 -3.12 -4.12 -19.05
CA GLY A 84 -3.96 -5.31 -19.08
C GLY A 84 -4.97 -5.29 -17.93
N ARG A 85 -4.95 -6.31 -17.10
CA ARG A 85 -5.82 -6.40 -15.91
C ARG A 85 -5.25 -5.68 -14.70
N PHE A 86 -4.03 -5.17 -14.81
CA PHE A 86 -3.37 -4.43 -13.75
C PHE A 86 -3.52 -2.93 -13.97
N VAL A 87 -3.49 -2.19 -12.88
CA VAL A 87 -3.53 -0.74 -12.91
C VAL A 87 -2.45 -0.22 -11.96
N ARG A 88 -1.76 0.79 -12.41
CA ARG A 88 -0.85 1.53 -11.56
C ARG A 88 -1.64 2.65 -10.89
N PHE A 89 -1.60 2.64 -9.56
CA PHE A 89 -2.26 3.66 -8.74
C PHE A 89 -1.19 4.57 -8.12
N LYS A 90 -1.52 5.83 -7.97
CA LYS A 90 -0.62 6.81 -7.37
C LYS A 90 -1.38 7.70 -6.41
N LYS A 91 -0.81 7.90 -5.24
CA LYS A 91 -1.28 8.89 -4.28
C LYS A 91 -0.19 9.91 -4.09
N GLU A 92 -0.54 11.19 -4.22
CA GLU A 92 0.38 12.27 -3.93
C GLU A 92 0.09 12.79 -2.54
N PHE A 93 1.15 13.04 -1.78
CA PHE A 93 1.01 13.60 -0.44
C PHE A 93 1.07 15.12 -0.53
N GLU A 94 0.20 15.77 0.19
CA GLU A 94 0.24 17.22 0.27
C GLU A 94 1.43 17.63 1.11
N ARG A 95 1.94 18.83 0.80
CA ARG A 95 3.06 19.39 1.52
C ARG A 95 2.66 19.63 2.98
N GLY A 96 3.41 19.07 3.90
CA GLY A 96 3.12 19.17 5.32
C GLY A 96 2.30 18.01 5.89
N ASP A 97 1.93 17.05 5.06
CA ASP A 97 1.25 15.83 5.51
C ASP A 97 2.19 14.93 6.30
#